data_58c7866a4af1fb06c8f3792c4cb7b5a6
#
_entry.id   58c7866a4af1fb06c8f3792c4cb7b5a6
#
_cell.length_a   1.000
_cell.length_b   1.000
_cell.length_c   1.000
_cell.angle_alpha   90.00
_cell.angle_beta   90.00
_cell.angle_gamma   90.00
#
_symmetry.space_group_name_H-M   'P 1'
#
loop_
_entity.id
_entity.type
_entity.pdbx_description
1 polymer ?
#
loop_
_entity_poly.entity_id
_entity_poly.type
_entity_poly.pdbx_seq_one_letter_code
_entity_poly.pdbx_strand_id
1 'polypeptide(L)'
;MYRTGLRRRLSAMHFFDVPGPEGEAHPHPYLVELLVAGDELDARGYLIDLDAMAAALESAIGLLEGKVLNELPQFSGTPPSVENLARTIWKMAVGRLPPVEWASVTVWEGDDAWASYGAWIDG
;
A
#
# COMPACT_ATOMS: atom_id res chain seq x y z
N MET A 1 -14.10 -10.12 -14.55
CA MET A 1 -12.82 -9.53 -14.09
C MET A 1 -12.19 -10.42 -13.05
N TYR A 2 -10.96 -10.87 -13.29
CA TYR A 2 -10.20 -11.63 -12.31
C TYR A 2 -9.52 -10.71 -11.32
N ARG A 3 -9.22 -11.23 -10.13
CA ARG A 3 -8.51 -10.51 -9.08
C ARG A 3 -7.42 -11.38 -8.48
N THR A 4 -6.28 -10.79 -8.22
CA THR A 4 -5.16 -11.45 -7.54
C THR A 4 -4.63 -10.52 -6.46
N GLY A 5 -4.39 -11.04 -5.27
CA GLY A 5 -3.95 -10.23 -4.14
C GLY A 5 -2.80 -10.85 -3.37
N LEU A 6 -1.98 -9.99 -2.78
CA LEU A 6 -0.89 -10.34 -1.88
C LEU A 6 -0.98 -9.48 -0.62
N ARG A 7 -0.57 -10.04 0.51
CA ARG A 7 -0.52 -9.33 1.78
C ARG A 7 0.90 -9.31 2.32
N ARG A 8 1.27 -8.19 2.94
CA ARG A 8 2.55 -8.02 3.63
C ARG A 8 2.35 -7.18 4.87
N ARG A 9 3.18 -7.42 5.89
CA ARG A 9 3.17 -6.61 7.09
C ARG A 9 4.07 -5.41 6.91
N LEU A 10 3.69 -4.29 7.54
CA LEU A 10 4.46 -3.06 7.58
C LEU A 10 4.43 -2.53 9.01
N SER A 11 5.60 -2.20 9.56
CA SER A 11 5.70 -1.48 10.82
C SER A 11 6.29 -0.10 10.53
N ALA A 12 5.55 0.94 10.85
CA ALA A 12 5.99 2.32 10.65
C ALA A 12 5.51 3.17 11.81
N MET A 13 6.10 4.34 11.97
CA MET A 13 5.71 5.29 13.03
C MET A 13 5.00 6.48 12.41
N HIS A 14 4.11 7.08 13.18
CA HIS A 14 3.47 8.32 12.79
C HIS A 14 3.09 9.13 14.04
N PHE A 15 2.77 10.40 13.82
CA PHE A 15 2.18 11.27 14.83
C PHE A 15 1.18 12.22 14.16
N PHE A 16 0.27 12.76 14.97
CA PHE A 16 -0.68 13.77 14.51
C PHE A 16 -0.48 15.07 15.31
N ASP A 17 -0.84 16.20 14.73
CA ASP A 17 -0.73 17.51 15.39
C ASP A 17 -1.91 17.69 16.36
N VAL A 18 -1.89 16.93 17.44
CA VAL A 18 -2.89 16.94 18.51
C VAL A 18 -2.20 16.76 19.86
N PRO A 19 -2.79 17.21 20.98
CA PRO A 19 -2.23 16.96 22.31
C PRO A 19 -2.36 15.49 22.70
N GLY A 20 -1.49 15.06 23.62
CA GLY A 20 -1.50 13.70 24.16
C GLY A 20 -0.69 12.70 23.35
N PRO A 21 -0.90 11.39 23.58
CA PRO A 21 -0.08 10.34 22.95
C PRO A 21 -0.12 10.34 21.43
N GLU A 22 -1.23 10.74 20.82
CA GLU A 22 -1.36 10.81 19.36
C GLU A 22 -0.48 11.89 18.73
N GLY A 23 -0.01 12.87 19.53
CA GLY A 23 0.91 13.90 19.07
C GLY A 23 2.37 13.46 19.09
N GLU A 24 2.68 12.27 19.59
CA GLU A 24 4.03 11.74 19.65
C GLU A 24 4.19 10.61 18.63
N ALA A 25 5.38 10.52 18.03
CA ALA A 25 5.66 9.42 17.10
C ALA A 25 5.55 8.08 17.82
N HIS A 26 4.75 7.18 17.30
CA HIS A 26 4.53 5.87 17.89
C HIS A 26 4.48 4.80 16.80
N PRO A 27 4.94 3.57 17.09
CA PRO A 27 4.93 2.49 16.11
C PRO A 27 3.53 1.95 15.90
N HIS A 28 3.23 1.59 14.65
CA HIS A 28 2.00 0.89 14.28
C HIS A 28 2.32 -0.32 13.41
N PRO A 29 1.77 -1.48 13.75
CA PRO A 29 1.76 -2.61 12.83
C PRO A 29 0.59 -2.46 11.87
N TYR A 30 0.89 -2.56 10.57
CA TYR A 30 -0.12 -2.55 9.52
C TYR A 30 -0.09 -3.87 8.77
N LEU A 31 -1.23 -4.28 8.25
CA LEU A 31 -1.31 -5.30 7.22
C LEU A 31 -1.67 -4.60 5.91
N VAL A 32 -0.87 -4.82 4.88
CA VAL A 32 -1.04 -4.17 3.58
C VAL A 32 -1.38 -5.21 2.54
N GLU A 33 -2.46 -4.99 1.80
CA GLU A 33 -2.84 -5.85 0.69
C GLU A 33 -2.77 -5.06 -0.61
N LEU A 34 -2.02 -5.60 -1.57
CA LEU A 34 -2.06 -5.15 -2.95
C LEU A 34 -2.94 -6.10 -3.72
N LEU A 35 -3.94 -5.58 -4.43
CA LEU A 35 -4.85 -6.34 -5.26
C LEU A 35 -4.84 -5.77 -6.67
N VAL A 36 -4.71 -6.64 -7.66
CA VAL A 36 -4.79 -6.27 -9.07
C VAL A 36 -5.99 -6.94 -9.71
N ALA A 37 -6.53 -6.33 -10.74
CA ALA A 37 -7.69 -6.85 -11.45
C ALA A 37 -7.55 -6.66 -12.95
N GLY A 38 -8.14 -7.58 -13.72
CA GLY A 38 -8.15 -7.54 -15.17
C GLY A 38 -9.03 -8.61 -15.76
N ASP A 39 -9.31 -8.49 -17.04
CA ASP A 39 -10.25 -9.37 -17.74
C ASP A 39 -9.58 -10.56 -18.42
N GLU A 40 -8.28 -10.51 -18.65
CA GLU A 40 -7.58 -11.52 -19.44
C GLU A 40 -6.48 -12.21 -18.64
N LEU A 41 -6.33 -13.50 -18.89
CA LEU A 41 -5.25 -14.31 -18.34
C LEU A 41 -4.23 -14.63 -19.44
N ASP A 42 -2.99 -14.86 -19.02
CA ASP A 42 -1.96 -15.33 -19.95
C ASP A 42 -2.15 -16.82 -20.31
N ALA A 43 -1.25 -17.34 -21.13
CA ALA A 43 -1.32 -18.73 -21.59
C ALA A 43 -1.22 -19.76 -20.46
N ARG A 44 -0.70 -19.37 -19.30
CA ARG A 44 -0.60 -20.23 -18.12
C ARG A 44 -1.81 -20.10 -17.20
N GLY A 45 -2.73 -19.19 -17.50
CA GLY A 45 -3.90 -18.92 -16.66
C GLY A 45 -3.63 -17.91 -15.57
N TYR A 46 -2.60 -17.08 -15.67
CA TYR A 46 -2.25 -16.07 -14.67
C TYR A 46 -2.67 -14.67 -15.11
N LEU A 47 -3.23 -13.92 -14.18
CA LEU A 47 -3.52 -12.50 -14.39
C LEU A 47 -2.23 -11.68 -14.40
N ILE A 48 -1.28 -12.06 -13.53
CA ILE A 48 -0.03 -11.34 -13.33
C ILE A 48 1.03 -12.30 -12.80
N ASP A 49 2.29 -12.00 -13.06
CA ASP A 49 3.41 -12.69 -12.43
C ASP A 49 3.45 -12.34 -10.94
N LEU A 50 3.17 -13.32 -10.09
CA LEU A 50 3.12 -13.12 -8.63
C LEU A 50 4.47 -12.70 -8.04
N ASP A 51 5.59 -13.18 -8.58
CA ASP A 51 6.91 -12.77 -8.09
C ASP A 51 7.17 -11.30 -8.38
N ALA A 52 6.79 -10.83 -9.56
CA ALA A 52 6.92 -9.42 -9.93
C ALA A 52 5.98 -8.55 -9.08
N MET A 53 4.77 -9.02 -8.83
CA MET A 53 3.81 -8.33 -7.97
C MET A 53 4.33 -8.22 -6.53
N ALA A 54 4.88 -9.31 -6.00
CA ALA A 54 5.47 -9.33 -4.66
C ALA A 54 6.65 -8.35 -4.56
N ALA A 55 7.52 -8.33 -5.58
CA ALA A 55 8.65 -7.40 -5.60
C ALA A 55 8.21 -5.94 -5.60
N ALA A 56 7.14 -5.61 -6.33
CA ALA A 56 6.58 -4.26 -6.36
C ALA A 56 6.08 -3.83 -4.97
N LEU A 57 5.33 -4.70 -4.30
CA LEU A 57 4.82 -4.41 -2.96
C LEU A 57 5.95 -4.32 -1.94
N GLU A 58 6.88 -5.27 -1.95
CA GLU A 58 8.00 -5.29 -1.01
C GLU A 58 8.92 -4.09 -1.18
N SER A 59 9.11 -3.61 -2.40
CA SER A 59 9.87 -2.40 -2.68
C SER A 59 9.23 -1.17 -2.04
N ALA A 60 7.91 -1.04 -2.16
CA ALA A 60 7.17 0.06 -1.53
C ALA A 60 7.26 -0.02 0.00
N ILE A 61 6.99 -1.20 0.56
CA ILE A 61 7.06 -1.41 2.01
C ILE A 61 8.45 -1.13 2.54
N GLY A 62 9.50 -1.58 1.85
CA GLY A 62 10.89 -1.37 2.28
C GLY A 62 11.27 0.09 2.42
N LEU A 63 10.65 0.98 1.65
CA LEU A 63 10.89 2.41 1.76
C LEU A 63 10.21 3.05 2.97
N LEU A 64 9.22 2.38 3.54
CA LEU A 64 8.43 2.89 4.67
C LEU A 64 8.76 2.20 5.99
N GLU A 65 9.29 0.97 5.93
CA GLU A 65 9.51 0.13 7.11
C GLU A 65 10.42 0.79 8.13
N GLY A 66 9.96 0.86 9.38
CA GLY A 66 10.71 1.43 10.48
C GLY A 66 10.85 2.95 10.44
N LYS A 67 10.21 3.63 9.49
CA LYS A 67 10.33 5.07 9.32
C LYS A 67 9.22 5.81 10.06
N VAL A 68 9.46 7.09 10.37
CA VAL A 68 8.42 8.02 10.78
C VAL A 68 7.81 8.60 9.51
N LEU A 69 6.57 8.22 9.23
CA LEU A 69 5.91 8.58 7.96
C LEU A 69 5.87 10.09 7.73
N ASN A 70 5.62 10.85 8.81
CA ASN A 70 5.57 12.31 8.74
C ASN A 70 6.84 12.96 8.18
N GLU A 71 7.99 12.28 8.32
CA GLU A 71 9.28 12.80 7.91
C GLU A 71 9.66 12.42 6.48
N LEU A 72 8.86 11.58 5.84
CA LEU A 72 9.14 11.11 4.49
C LEU A 72 8.62 12.10 3.43
N PRO A 73 9.35 12.27 2.31
CA PRO A 73 8.88 13.16 1.22
C PRO A 73 7.49 12.80 0.72
N GLN A 74 7.13 11.52 0.71
CA GLN A 74 5.84 11.03 0.24
C GLN A 74 4.67 11.58 1.08
N PHE A 75 4.94 12.01 2.32
CA PHE A 75 3.93 12.55 3.22
C PHE A 75 4.09 14.06 3.44
N SER A 76 4.90 14.74 2.62
CA SER A 76 5.06 16.19 2.71
C SER A 76 3.73 16.89 2.49
N GLY A 77 3.25 17.62 3.52
CA GLY A 77 1.96 18.27 3.48
C GLY A 77 0.76 17.33 3.52
N THR A 78 0.98 16.04 3.79
CA THR A 78 -0.06 15.01 3.80
C THR A 78 -0.06 14.30 5.15
N PRO A 79 -1.15 14.37 5.93
CA PRO A 79 -1.23 13.64 7.20
C PRO A 79 -1.11 12.12 6.95
N PRO A 80 -0.41 11.39 7.83
CA PRO A 80 -0.20 9.93 7.65
C PRO A 80 -1.38 9.11 8.14
N SER A 81 -2.58 9.44 7.69
CA SER A 81 -3.77 8.64 7.94
C SER A 81 -3.67 7.29 7.22
N VAL A 82 -4.51 6.33 7.61
CA VAL A 82 -4.57 5.02 6.94
C VAL A 82 -4.98 5.18 5.48
N GLU A 83 -5.88 6.12 5.19
CA GLU A 83 -6.31 6.46 3.83
C GLU A 83 -5.15 6.97 2.98
N ASN A 84 -4.40 7.93 3.50
CA ASN A 84 -3.25 8.48 2.79
C ASN A 84 -2.10 7.48 2.67
N LEU A 85 -1.94 6.61 3.65
CA LEU A 85 -0.95 5.53 3.59
C LEU A 85 -1.31 4.55 2.45
N ALA A 86 -2.57 4.17 2.34
CA ALA A 86 -3.03 3.29 1.26
C ALA A 86 -2.75 3.91 -0.12
N ARG A 87 -3.09 5.18 -0.29
CA ARG A 87 -2.85 5.90 -1.55
C ARG A 87 -1.36 6.03 -1.86
N THR A 88 -0.55 6.32 -0.85
CA THR A 88 0.89 6.47 -1.03
C THR A 88 1.53 5.15 -1.45
N ILE A 89 1.18 4.05 -0.79
CA ILE A 89 1.67 2.72 -1.17
C ILE A 89 1.22 2.36 -2.59
N TRP A 90 -0.04 2.69 -2.95
CA TRP A 90 -0.55 2.48 -4.29
C TRP A 90 0.34 3.16 -5.33
N LYS A 91 0.63 4.44 -5.14
CA LYS A 91 1.47 5.20 -6.06
C LYS A 91 2.88 4.64 -6.17
N MET A 92 3.45 4.16 -5.06
CA MET A 92 4.80 3.61 -5.04
C MET A 92 4.87 2.24 -5.71
N ALA A 93 3.85 1.40 -5.53
CA ALA A 93 3.84 0.03 -6.04
C ALA A 93 3.44 -0.05 -7.51
N VAL A 94 2.44 0.73 -7.92
CA VAL A 94 1.87 0.64 -9.28
C VAL A 94 2.92 0.90 -10.36
N GLY A 95 3.85 1.83 -10.14
CA GLY A 95 4.91 2.12 -11.09
C GLY A 95 5.88 0.96 -11.33
N ARG A 96 5.86 -0.06 -10.49
CA ARG A 96 6.73 -1.24 -10.56
C ARG A 96 5.99 -2.52 -10.96
N LEU A 97 4.68 -2.44 -11.17
CA LEU A 97 3.89 -3.60 -11.57
C LEU A 97 4.05 -3.91 -13.04
N PRO A 98 4.01 -5.20 -13.42
CA PRO A 98 3.75 -5.55 -14.81
C PRO A 98 2.42 -4.94 -15.27
N PRO A 99 2.18 -4.83 -16.59
CA PRO A 99 0.92 -4.29 -17.10
C PRO A 99 -0.30 -5.00 -16.53
N VAL A 100 -1.22 -4.24 -15.98
CA VAL A 100 -2.49 -4.70 -15.44
C VAL A 100 -3.48 -3.53 -15.46
N GLU A 101 -4.77 -3.81 -15.52
CA GLU A 101 -5.78 -2.78 -15.77
C GLU A 101 -6.10 -1.94 -14.53
N TRP A 102 -6.16 -2.57 -13.36
CA TRP A 102 -6.64 -1.94 -12.14
C TRP A 102 -5.88 -2.47 -10.94
N ALA A 103 -5.66 -1.61 -9.95
CA ALA A 103 -5.05 -2.01 -8.69
C ALA A 103 -5.66 -1.27 -7.52
N SER A 104 -5.64 -1.91 -6.36
CA SER A 104 -5.99 -1.27 -5.09
C SER A 104 -4.98 -1.67 -4.01
N VAL A 105 -4.84 -0.79 -3.02
CA VAL A 105 -4.11 -1.08 -1.80
C VAL A 105 -5.06 -0.91 -0.64
N THR A 106 -5.13 -1.91 0.21
CA THR A 106 -5.89 -1.89 1.46
C THR A 106 -4.92 -1.97 2.62
N VAL A 107 -5.08 -1.09 3.58
CA VAL A 107 -4.23 -1.05 4.78
C VAL A 107 -5.12 -1.26 6.00
N TRP A 108 -4.85 -2.32 6.77
CA TRP A 108 -5.49 -2.56 8.06
C TRP A 108 -4.60 -2.01 9.16
N GLU A 109 -5.23 -1.24 10.05
CA GLU A 109 -4.63 -0.81 11.30
C GLU A 109 -5.40 -1.50 12.42
N GLY A 110 -4.79 -2.51 13.03
CA GLY A 110 -5.50 -3.40 13.95
C GLY A 110 -6.34 -4.44 13.19
N ASP A 111 -7.25 -5.11 13.92
CA ASP A 111 -7.98 -6.26 13.40
C ASP A 111 -9.25 -5.88 12.63
N ASP A 112 -9.81 -4.71 12.88
CA ASP A 112 -11.15 -4.36 12.40
C ASP A 112 -11.27 -3.04 11.65
N ALA A 113 -10.19 -2.25 11.59
CA ALA A 113 -10.21 -0.95 10.92
C ALA A 113 -9.30 -0.98 9.70
N TRP A 114 -9.79 -0.49 8.57
CA TRP A 114 -9.03 -0.46 7.33
C TRP A 114 -9.45 0.70 6.44
N ALA A 115 -8.59 1.05 5.52
CA ALA A 115 -8.89 1.96 4.42
C ALA A 115 -8.29 1.41 3.14
N SER A 116 -8.85 1.76 2.01
CA SER A 116 -8.31 1.35 0.72
C SER A 116 -8.33 2.49 -0.29
N TYR A 117 -7.41 2.41 -1.24
CA TYR A 117 -7.36 3.27 -2.40
C TYR A 117 -7.21 2.40 -3.63
N GLY A 118 -8.05 2.63 -4.63
CA GLY A 118 -7.99 1.86 -5.87
C GLY A 118 -8.29 2.76 -7.06
N ALA A 119 -7.67 2.42 -8.19
CA ALA A 119 -7.86 3.17 -9.43
C ALA A 119 -7.48 2.34 -10.64
N TRP A 120 -8.02 2.73 -11.80
CA TRP A 120 -7.57 2.24 -13.08
C TRP A 120 -6.16 2.73 -13.33
N ILE A 121 -5.35 1.85 -13.93
CA ILE A 121 -3.95 2.17 -14.25
C ILE A 121 -3.90 2.61 -15.70
N ASP A 122 -3.47 3.84 -15.90
CA ASP A 122 -3.27 4.39 -17.23
C ASP A 122 -2.02 3.76 -17.85
N GLY A 123 -2.23 3.12 -18.96
CA GLY A 123 -1.18 2.37 -19.65
C GLY A 123 -0.26 3.16 -20.54
#